data_6f45b9cb2408f1b3c10ca20557784f88
#
_entry.id   6f45b9cb2408f1b3c10ca20557784f88
#
_cell.length_a   1.000
_cell.length_b   1.000
_cell.length_c   1.000
_cell.angle_alpha   90.00
_cell.angle_beta   90.00
_cell.angle_gamma   90.00
#
_symmetry.space_group_name_H-M   'P 1'
#
loop_
_entity.id
_entity.type
_entity.pdbx_description
1 polymer ?
#
loop_
_entity_poly.entity_id
_entity_poly.type
_entity_poly.pdbx_seq_one_letter_code
_entity_poly.pdbx_strand_id
1 'polypeptide(L)'
;MKNKEPTPTFCITGALEKYKRIDAIVEIHNKTNARFVSGVSSQTDYLISSRKDTSKAKRAKAFGTQVIDESEMIAFIKAGSFPVKRV
;
A
#
# COMPACT_ATOMS: atom_id res chain seq x y z
N MET A 1 9.88 18.68 -17.90
CA MET A 1 9.85 18.00 -17.35
C MET A 1 9.49 16.90 -17.69
N LYS A 2 9.49 16.31 -17.49
CA LYS A 2 9.15 15.28 -17.77
C LYS A 2 8.11 14.78 -17.20
N ASN A 3 7.32 14.07 -17.71
CA ASN A 3 6.36 13.45 -17.12
C ASN A 3 6.84 12.45 -16.32
N LYS A 4 6.35 12.30 -15.16
CA LYS A 4 6.61 11.26 -14.38
C LYS A 4 5.55 10.39 -14.32
N GLU A 5 5.74 9.10 -14.31
CA GLU A 5 4.70 8.18 -14.11
C GLU A 5 4.19 8.30 -12.73
N PRO A 6 2.90 8.09 -12.50
CA PRO A 6 2.36 8.13 -11.16
C PRO A 6 3.07 7.11 -10.28
N THR A 7 3.38 7.50 -9.09
CA THR A 7 4.01 6.63 -8.11
C THR A 7 2.93 6.13 -7.16
N PRO A 8 2.70 4.83 -7.07
CA PRO A 8 1.69 4.33 -6.13
C PRO A 8 2.12 4.62 -4.69
N THR A 9 1.16 4.93 -3.87
CA THR A 9 1.43 5.20 -2.46
C THR A 9 0.72 4.16 -1.62
N PHE A 10 1.30 3.84 -0.47
CA PHE A 10 0.73 2.84 0.41
C PHE A 10 0.85 3.26 1.86
N CYS A 11 -0.05 2.75 2.66
CA CYS A 11 -0.05 2.95 4.09
C CYS A 11 -0.25 1.58 4.73
N ILE A 12 0.29 1.36 5.91
CA ILE A 12 0.15 0.10 6.62
C ILE A 12 -0.56 0.36 7.93
N THR A 13 -1.58 -0.43 8.23
CA THR A 13 -2.27 -0.34 9.49
C THR A 13 -2.27 -1.69 10.18
N GLY A 14 -2.12 -1.68 11.49
CA GLY A 14 -2.11 -2.91 12.26
C GLY A 14 -0.81 -3.64 12.16
N ALA A 15 -0.76 -4.81 12.74
CA ALA A 15 0.44 -5.64 12.75
C ALA A 15 0.39 -6.61 11.59
N LEU A 16 1.53 -6.86 10.98
CA LEU A 16 1.67 -7.87 9.96
C LEU A 16 2.21 -9.14 10.60
N GLU A 17 1.97 -10.27 9.96
CA GLU A 17 2.41 -11.54 10.52
C GLU A 17 3.81 -11.91 10.11
N LYS A 18 4.19 -11.63 8.88
CA LYS A 18 5.47 -12.08 8.36
C LYS A 18 6.52 -11.00 8.35
N TYR A 19 6.11 -9.75 8.46
CA TYR A 19 7.05 -8.63 8.47
C TYR A 19 6.75 -7.76 9.65
N LYS A 20 7.78 -7.12 10.18
CA LYS A 20 7.55 -5.97 11.02
C LYS A 20 7.20 -4.82 10.10
N ARG A 21 6.44 -3.87 10.63
CA ARG A 21 5.99 -2.75 9.82
C ARG A 21 7.13 -2.02 9.12
N ILE A 22 8.20 -1.73 9.87
CA ILE A 22 9.30 -1.01 9.29
C ILE A 22 10.02 -1.86 8.22
N ASP A 23 10.10 -3.16 8.44
CA ASP A 23 10.74 -4.04 7.48
C ASP A 23 9.92 -4.11 6.19
N ALA A 24 8.61 -4.12 6.31
CA ALA A 24 7.76 -4.13 5.14
C ALA A 24 7.93 -2.85 4.32
N ILE A 25 8.02 -1.71 5.01
CA ILE A 25 8.21 -0.43 4.33
C ILE A 25 9.54 -0.44 3.57
N VAL A 26 10.60 -0.92 4.20
CA VAL A 26 11.91 -0.96 3.57
C VAL A 26 11.90 -1.89 2.38
N GLU A 27 11.29 -3.05 2.54
CA GLU A 27 11.25 -4.03 1.47
C GLU A 27 10.50 -3.50 0.26
N ILE A 28 9.37 -2.85 0.49
CA ILE A 28 8.59 -2.28 -0.59
C ILE A 28 9.37 -1.17 -1.30
N HIS A 29 10.03 -0.32 -0.53
CA HIS A 29 10.82 0.75 -1.13
C HIS A 29 11.98 0.22 -1.96
N ASN A 30 12.59 -0.89 -1.51
CA ASN A 30 13.74 -1.43 -2.21
C ASN A 30 13.37 -2.23 -3.43
N LYS A 31 12.22 -2.85 -3.43
CA LYS A 31 11.85 -3.80 -4.46
C LYS A 31 10.75 -3.32 -5.39
N THR A 32 10.10 -2.24 -5.06
CA THR A 32 9.02 -1.72 -5.90
C THR A 32 9.16 -0.21 -6.03
N ASN A 33 8.28 0.37 -6.82
CA ASN A 33 8.24 1.82 -6.98
C ASN A 33 7.27 2.51 -6.04
N ALA A 34 6.67 1.79 -5.11
CA ALA A 34 5.67 2.37 -4.23
C ALA A 34 6.31 3.21 -3.12
N ARG A 35 5.58 4.19 -2.64
CA ARG A 35 6.06 5.08 -1.59
C ARG A 35 5.15 5.02 -0.38
N PHE A 36 5.75 5.03 0.80
CA PHE A 36 5.00 4.99 2.04
C PHE A 36 4.44 6.36 2.36
N VAL A 37 3.17 6.39 2.78
CA VAL A 37 2.56 7.59 3.33
C VAL A 37 2.00 7.24 4.70
N SER A 38 1.91 8.24 5.57
CA SER A 38 1.59 7.96 6.96
C SER A 38 0.12 7.83 7.25
N GLY A 39 -0.76 8.07 6.31
CA GLY A 39 -2.18 7.98 6.58
C GLY A 39 -3.00 7.75 5.34
N VAL A 40 -4.27 7.41 5.56
CA VAL A 40 -5.19 7.18 4.47
C VAL A 40 -5.82 8.49 4.08
N SER A 41 -5.78 8.80 2.80
CA SER A 41 -6.42 9.99 2.28
C SER A 41 -6.84 9.70 0.84
N SER A 42 -7.42 10.69 0.19
CA SER A 42 -7.83 10.52 -1.20
C SER A 42 -6.64 10.30 -2.12
N GLN A 43 -5.43 10.54 -1.64
CA GLN A 43 -4.22 10.35 -2.44
C GLN A 43 -3.49 9.06 -2.08
N THR A 44 -4.00 8.27 -1.17
CA THR A 44 -3.39 6.99 -0.82
C THR A 44 -3.96 5.93 -1.74
N ASP A 45 -3.11 5.20 -2.42
CA ASP A 45 -3.55 4.21 -3.40
C ASP A 45 -3.85 2.86 -2.76
N TYR A 46 -3.05 2.46 -1.78
CA TYR A 46 -3.20 1.14 -1.15
C TYR A 46 -3.16 1.26 0.36
N LEU A 47 -3.99 0.49 1.01
CA LEU A 47 -3.90 0.30 2.46
C LEU A 47 -3.61 -1.17 2.72
N ILE A 48 -2.49 -1.44 3.35
CA ILE A 48 -2.10 -2.79 3.70
C ILE A 48 -2.60 -3.06 5.10
N SER A 49 -3.50 -4.02 5.23
CA SER A 49 -4.14 -4.30 6.51
C SER A 49 -4.37 -5.79 6.61
N SER A 50 -4.10 -6.34 7.78
CA SER A 50 -4.38 -7.75 8.02
C SER A 50 -5.88 -7.99 8.18
N ARG A 51 -6.67 -6.94 8.36
CA ARG A 51 -8.10 -7.05 8.51
C ARG A 51 -8.76 -6.02 7.61
N LYS A 52 -9.83 -6.43 6.96
CA LYS A 52 -10.50 -5.54 6.02
C LYS A 52 -11.78 -4.93 6.59
N ASP A 53 -12.07 -5.21 7.85
CA ASP A 53 -13.27 -4.72 8.50
C ASP A 53 -13.02 -3.64 9.54
N THR A 54 -11.81 -3.08 9.57
CA THR A 54 -11.50 -2.04 10.53
C THR A 54 -12.03 -0.69 10.06
N SER A 55 -12.09 0.27 10.96
CA SER A 55 -12.53 1.61 10.63
C SER A 55 -11.64 2.22 9.56
N LYS A 56 -10.33 2.01 9.67
CA LYS A 56 -9.40 2.58 8.71
C LYS A 56 -9.58 1.94 7.34
N ALA A 57 -9.86 0.64 7.28
CA ALA A 57 -10.12 -0.02 6.02
C ALA A 57 -11.40 0.49 5.37
N LYS A 58 -12.43 0.74 6.18
CA LYS A 58 -13.67 1.29 5.65
C LYS A 58 -13.46 2.70 5.13
N ARG A 59 -12.68 3.50 5.82
CA ARG A 59 -12.38 4.84 5.36
C ARG A 59 -11.59 4.81 4.06
N ALA A 60 -10.65 3.87 3.95
CA ALA A 60 -9.86 3.72 2.74
C ALA A 60 -10.76 3.41 1.56
N LYS A 61 -11.73 2.53 1.74
CA LYS A 61 -12.64 2.23 0.66
C LYS A 61 -13.45 3.44 0.24
N ALA A 62 -13.82 4.27 1.19
CA ALA A 62 -14.58 5.47 0.88
C ALA A 62 -13.76 6.46 0.05
N PHE A 63 -12.45 6.46 0.21
CA PHE A 63 -11.57 7.31 -0.60
C PHE A 63 -11.17 6.67 -1.92
N GLY A 64 -11.60 5.44 -2.18
CA GLY A 64 -11.16 4.72 -3.36
C GLY A 64 -9.81 4.06 -3.22
N THR A 65 -9.28 4.01 -2.01
CA THR A 65 -8.03 3.32 -1.72
C THR A 65 -8.28 1.81 -1.74
N GLN A 66 -7.40 1.07 -2.37
CA GLN A 66 -7.55 -0.36 -2.42
C GLN A 66 -6.97 -0.99 -1.16
N VAL A 67 -7.78 -1.78 -0.47
CA VAL A 67 -7.33 -2.45 0.75
C VAL A 67 -6.79 -3.82 0.37
N ILE A 68 -5.54 -4.07 0.73
CA ILE A 68 -4.90 -5.35 0.43
C ILE A 68 -4.37 -5.95 1.73
N ASP A 69 -4.17 -7.25 1.73
CA ASP A 69 -3.62 -7.91 2.90
C ASP A 69 -2.13 -8.18 2.69
N GLU A 70 -1.53 -8.82 3.68
CA GLU A 70 -0.09 -9.08 3.63
C GLU A 70 0.27 -10.02 2.49
N SER A 71 -0.58 -10.98 2.18
CA SER A 71 -0.32 -11.90 1.08
C SER A 71 -0.24 -11.16 -0.25
N GLU A 72 -1.15 -10.23 -0.46
CA GLU A 72 -1.14 -9.42 -1.66
C GLU A 72 0.07 -8.50 -1.69
N MET A 73 0.44 -7.94 -0.54
CA MET A 73 1.63 -7.12 -0.44
C MET A 73 2.86 -7.92 -0.86
N ILE A 74 2.99 -9.15 -0.36
CA ILE A 74 4.12 -9.99 -0.70
C ILE A 74 4.13 -10.31 -2.18
N ALA A 75 2.97 -10.55 -2.77
CA ALA A 75 2.89 -10.83 -4.19
C ALA A 75 3.36 -9.63 -5.02
N PHE A 76 3.01 -8.42 -4.60
CA PHE A 76 3.47 -7.23 -5.30
C PHE A 76 4.97 -7.03 -5.14
N ILE A 77 5.52 -7.34 -3.97
CA ILE A 77 6.96 -7.26 -3.77
C ILE A 77 7.68 -8.24 -4.69
N LYS A 78 7.15 -9.45 -4.82
CA LYS A 78 7.77 -10.43 -5.69
C LYS A 78 7.65 -10.03 -7.15
N ALA A 79 6.57 -9.38 -7.52
CA ALA A 79 6.40 -8.90 -8.88
C ALA A 79 7.28 -7.69 -9.18
N GLY A 80 7.75 -7.03 -8.15
CA GLY A 80 8.63 -5.87 -8.33
C GLY A 80 7.90 -4.56 -8.50
N SER A 81 6.60 -4.54 -8.36
CA SER A 81 5.87 -3.28 -8.49
C SER A 81 4.47 -3.41 -7.93
N PHE A 82 3.90 -2.30 -7.53
CA PHE A 82 2.49 -2.20 -7.21
C PHE A 82 1.79 -1.67 -8.45
N PRO A 83 0.67 -2.24 -8.84
CA PRO A 83 -0.05 -1.73 -10.00
C PRO A 83 -0.48 -0.29 -9.79
N VAL A 84 -0.36 0.51 -10.82
CA VAL A 84 -0.80 1.89 -10.74
C VAL A 84 -2.31 1.92 -10.92
N LYS A 85 -3.00 2.59 -9.95
CA LYS A 85 -4.41 2.65 -10.02
C LYS A 85 -4.82 3.63 -11.06
N ARG A 86 -5.74 3.26 -11.93
CA ARG A 86 -6.18 4.17 -12.95
C ARG A 86 -7.64 4.34 -12.88
N VAL A 87 -8.10 5.45 -13.25
CA VAL A 87 -9.53 5.70 -13.27
C VAL A 87 -9.96 6.05 -14.65
#